data_32e5e63554140d92f2a4685629d7bfa2
#
_entry.id   32e5e63554140d92f2a4685629d7bfa2
#
_cell.length_a   1.000
_cell.length_b   1.000
_cell.length_c   1.000
_cell.angle_alpha   90.00
_cell.angle_beta   90.00
_cell.angle_gamma   90.00
#
_symmetry.space_group_name_H-M   'P 1'
#
loop_
_entity.id
_entity.type
_entity.pdbx_description
1 polymer ?
#
loop_
_entity_poly.entity_id
_entity_poly.type
_entity_poly.pdbx_seq_one_letter_code
_entity_poly.pdbx_strand_id
1 'polypeptide(L)'
;AGGVLIAPGKITDFCPLYQQPGSDSAVSQYDKDDVEAIGLVKFDFLGLATLTILELAREFIRARRPGMADFAYETLPLDDAKVYKLFADGLTEAVFQFESRGMQGMLRDARPGRLEDLIALNALYRPGPMDLIPTYVARKHGRERVEYPHPLLEQVLGETYGVMVYQEQVMQTAQLMAGYSLGGADMLRRAMGKKKPEEMAKQRAIFREGAAAKGIAQDKADEVFDLMEKFAGYGFNKSHAAAYSLLAYHTAWLKVHCTAEFYAANMTIEADDTDKLKVLLADARLFGMAFEPPDVNRGVARFEPVSDRSVRYGLAAVKGTGAGAIEAI
;
A
#
# COMPACT_ATOMS: atom_id res chain seq x y z
N ALA A 1 -20.51 -3.05 -4.58
CA ALA A 1 -19.71 -3.36 -5.78
C ALA A 1 -18.68 -2.27 -5.98
N GLY A 2 -17.42 -2.64 -6.21
CA GLY A 2 -16.32 -1.68 -6.34
C GLY A 2 -15.98 -1.27 -7.76
N GLY A 3 -16.81 -1.57 -8.78
CA GLY A 3 -16.47 -1.30 -10.17
C GLY A 3 -17.65 -0.86 -11.02
N VAL A 4 -17.33 -0.23 -12.14
CA VAL A 4 -18.28 0.20 -13.17
C VAL A 4 -17.93 -0.51 -14.49
N LEU A 5 -18.93 -1.09 -15.13
CA LEU A 5 -18.78 -1.71 -16.46
C LEU A 5 -19.13 -0.69 -17.55
N ILE A 6 -18.31 -0.68 -18.60
CA ILE A 6 -18.54 0.13 -19.79
C ILE A 6 -18.69 -0.81 -20.99
N ALA A 7 -19.75 -0.62 -21.75
CA ALA A 7 -20.03 -1.30 -22.99
C ALA A 7 -20.04 -0.31 -24.17
N PRO A 8 -19.73 -0.75 -25.40
CA PRO A 8 -19.76 0.12 -26.58
C PRO A 8 -21.20 0.47 -27.05
N GLY A 9 -22.22 -0.09 -26.40
CA GLY A 9 -23.64 0.14 -26.66
C GLY A 9 -24.45 -0.08 -25.39
N LYS A 10 -25.70 -0.56 -25.54
CA LYS A 10 -26.51 -0.91 -24.36
C LYS A 10 -25.88 -2.12 -23.67
N ILE A 11 -25.63 -1.99 -22.38
CA ILE A 11 -25.00 -3.08 -21.61
C ILE A 11 -25.82 -4.38 -21.60
N THR A 12 -27.14 -4.28 -21.74
CA THR A 12 -28.06 -5.42 -21.87
C THR A 12 -27.88 -6.24 -23.16
N ASP A 13 -27.18 -5.68 -24.15
CA ASP A 13 -26.85 -6.42 -25.39
C ASP A 13 -25.65 -7.37 -25.17
N PHE A 14 -24.93 -7.22 -24.06
CA PHE A 14 -23.70 -7.95 -23.72
C PHE A 14 -23.86 -8.87 -22.52
N CYS A 15 -24.59 -8.43 -21.48
CA CYS A 15 -24.77 -9.23 -20.28
C CYS A 15 -26.16 -8.99 -19.62
N PRO A 16 -26.72 -10.00 -18.95
CA PRO A 16 -27.91 -9.84 -18.15
C PRO A 16 -27.62 -8.96 -16.94
N LEU A 17 -28.60 -8.12 -16.60
CA LEU A 17 -28.52 -7.23 -15.46
C LEU A 17 -29.50 -7.65 -14.35
N TYR A 18 -29.12 -7.34 -13.12
CA TYR A 18 -29.99 -7.43 -11.96
C TYR A 18 -30.10 -6.04 -11.30
N GLN A 19 -31.32 -5.63 -11.00
CA GLN A 19 -31.61 -4.42 -10.25
C GLN A 19 -32.33 -4.79 -8.97
N GLN A 20 -31.76 -4.40 -7.84
CA GLN A 20 -32.36 -4.61 -6.55
C GLN A 20 -33.59 -3.68 -6.40
N PRO A 21 -34.73 -4.16 -5.86
CA PRO A 21 -35.89 -3.30 -5.62
C PRO A 21 -35.51 -2.06 -4.81
N GLY A 22 -35.89 -0.88 -5.32
CA GLY A 22 -35.58 0.42 -4.71
C GLY A 22 -34.18 0.98 -5.00
N SER A 23 -33.39 0.32 -5.85
CA SER A 23 -32.08 0.83 -6.29
C SER A 23 -32.19 1.47 -7.68
N ASP A 24 -31.53 2.60 -7.88
CA ASP A 24 -31.41 3.27 -9.20
C ASP A 24 -30.29 2.66 -10.04
N SER A 25 -29.45 1.77 -9.48
CA SER A 25 -28.34 1.14 -10.17
C SER A 25 -28.60 -0.34 -10.45
N ALA A 26 -28.15 -0.81 -11.62
CA ALA A 26 -28.17 -2.21 -12.00
C ALA A 26 -26.76 -2.80 -11.92
N VAL A 27 -26.64 -4.10 -11.66
CA VAL A 27 -25.39 -4.84 -11.61
C VAL A 27 -25.40 -5.97 -12.65
N SER A 28 -24.21 -6.29 -13.18
CA SER A 28 -24.04 -7.47 -14.03
C SER A 28 -24.33 -8.76 -13.25
N GLN A 29 -25.01 -9.72 -13.89
CA GLN A 29 -25.16 -11.06 -13.33
C GLN A 29 -23.96 -11.97 -13.68
N TYR A 30 -23.06 -11.53 -14.57
CA TYR A 30 -21.79 -12.19 -14.82
C TYR A 30 -20.76 -11.78 -13.75
N ASP A 31 -19.86 -12.70 -13.42
CA ASP A 31 -18.74 -12.40 -12.55
C ASP A 31 -17.67 -11.54 -13.27
N LYS A 32 -16.63 -11.15 -12.53
CA LYS A 32 -15.57 -10.26 -13.02
C LYS A 32 -14.79 -10.84 -14.20
N ASP A 33 -14.60 -12.16 -14.24
CA ASP A 33 -13.79 -12.83 -15.25
C ASP A 33 -14.62 -13.03 -16.54
N ASP A 34 -15.91 -13.35 -16.40
CA ASP A 34 -16.84 -13.48 -17.53
C ASP A 34 -17.08 -12.14 -18.23
N VAL A 35 -17.23 -11.03 -17.48
CA VAL A 35 -17.39 -9.69 -18.11
C VAL A 35 -16.15 -9.27 -18.89
N GLU A 36 -14.94 -9.62 -18.43
CA GLU A 36 -13.71 -9.39 -19.17
C GLU A 36 -13.62 -10.31 -20.40
N ALA A 37 -14.01 -11.59 -20.28
CA ALA A 37 -13.97 -12.56 -21.34
C ALA A 37 -14.87 -12.20 -22.54
N ILE A 38 -16.02 -11.57 -22.31
CA ILE A 38 -16.92 -11.06 -23.37
C ILE A 38 -16.50 -9.69 -23.92
N GLY A 39 -15.38 -9.13 -23.45
CA GLY A 39 -14.80 -7.89 -23.96
C GLY A 39 -15.34 -6.60 -23.37
N LEU A 40 -16.04 -6.64 -22.26
CA LEU A 40 -16.44 -5.43 -21.52
C LEU A 40 -15.26 -4.87 -20.75
N VAL A 41 -15.23 -3.54 -20.63
CA VAL A 41 -14.22 -2.84 -19.83
C VAL A 41 -14.76 -2.60 -18.41
N LYS A 42 -13.99 -3.05 -17.42
CA LYS A 42 -14.28 -2.84 -16.00
C LYS A 42 -13.33 -1.80 -15.41
N PHE A 43 -13.89 -0.76 -14.81
CA PHE A 43 -13.15 0.21 -14.02
C PHE A 43 -13.44 -0.01 -12.54
N ASP A 44 -12.39 -0.21 -11.75
CA ASP A 44 -12.50 -0.36 -10.30
C ASP A 44 -12.38 1.01 -9.64
N PHE A 45 -13.45 1.43 -8.96
CA PHE A 45 -13.48 2.64 -8.14
C PHE A 45 -13.57 2.22 -6.68
N LEU A 46 -12.41 2.12 -6.04
CA LEU A 46 -12.30 1.75 -4.64
C LEU A 46 -11.97 3.00 -3.83
N GLY A 47 -12.87 3.37 -2.91
CA GLY A 47 -12.62 4.45 -1.96
C GLY A 47 -11.53 4.06 -0.97
N LEU A 48 -10.74 5.04 -0.52
CA LEU A 48 -9.71 4.87 0.49
C LEU A 48 -9.93 5.89 1.61
N ALA A 49 -10.44 5.44 2.75
CA ALA A 49 -10.72 6.30 3.91
C ALA A 49 -9.48 7.07 4.39
N THR A 50 -8.28 6.52 4.22
CA THR A 50 -7.02 7.17 4.55
C THR A 50 -6.85 8.52 3.83
N LEU A 51 -7.30 8.65 2.58
CA LEU A 51 -7.24 9.94 1.87
C LEU A 51 -8.12 10.98 2.53
N THR A 52 -9.29 10.59 3.02
CA THR A 52 -10.18 11.49 3.79
C THR A 52 -9.55 11.88 5.13
N ILE A 53 -8.88 10.95 5.80
CA ILE A 53 -8.14 11.21 7.05
C ILE A 53 -7.02 12.23 6.79
N LEU A 54 -6.23 12.04 5.73
CA LEU A 54 -5.16 12.97 5.35
C LEU A 54 -5.71 14.37 5.03
N GLU A 55 -6.83 14.44 4.28
CA GLU A 55 -7.46 15.72 3.95
C GLU A 55 -7.95 16.45 5.20
N LEU A 56 -8.65 15.75 6.09
CA LEU A 56 -9.15 16.33 7.34
C LEU A 56 -8.00 16.80 8.25
N ALA A 57 -6.93 15.99 8.37
CA ALA A 57 -5.74 16.39 9.11
C ALA A 57 -5.09 17.64 8.50
N ARG A 58 -5.03 17.74 7.17
CA ARG A 58 -4.52 18.92 6.45
C ARG A 58 -5.36 20.16 6.76
N GLU A 59 -6.69 20.04 6.76
CA GLU A 59 -7.59 21.14 7.16
C GLU A 59 -7.26 21.61 8.58
N PHE A 60 -7.15 20.70 9.55
CA PHE A 60 -6.81 21.05 10.92
C PHE A 60 -5.45 21.74 11.05
N ILE A 61 -4.43 21.23 10.34
CA ILE A 61 -3.08 21.82 10.35
C ILE A 61 -3.13 23.24 9.81
N ARG A 62 -3.75 23.46 8.66
CA ARG A 62 -3.85 24.78 8.02
C ARG A 62 -4.60 25.79 8.85
N ALA A 63 -5.65 25.34 9.56
CA ALA A 63 -6.50 26.21 10.36
C ALA A 63 -5.84 26.65 11.68
N ARG A 64 -5.00 25.80 12.28
CA ARG A 64 -4.55 26.03 13.66
C ARG A 64 -3.04 26.17 13.87
N ARG A 65 -2.21 25.71 12.91
CA ARG A 65 -0.75 25.77 13.09
C ARG A 65 -0.16 27.02 12.45
N PRO A 66 0.48 27.91 13.25
CA PRO A 66 1.12 29.11 12.70
C PRO A 66 2.19 28.73 11.66
N GLY A 67 2.19 29.45 10.54
CA GLY A 67 3.14 29.23 9.46
C GLY A 67 2.90 27.99 8.60
N MET A 68 1.79 27.27 8.80
CA MET A 68 1.43 26.05 8.01
C MET A 68 0.13 26.24 7.19
N ALA A 69 -0.28 27.47 6.88
CA ALA A 69 -1.47 27.72 6.08
C ALA A 69 -1.44 27.05 4.69
N ASP A 70 -0.25 26.91 4.12
CA ASP A 70 -0.02 26.29 2.81
C ASP A 70 0.51 24.84 2.93
N PHE A 71 0.30 24.19 4.06
CA PHE A 71 0.80 22.81 4.27
C PHE A 71 0.33 21.88 3.17
N ALA A 72 1.29 21.13 2.60
CA ALA A 72 1.04 20.12 1.58
C ALA A 72 1.94 18.90 1.82
N TYR A 73 1.39 17.71 1.69
CA TYR A 73 2.13 16.46 1.89
C TYR A 73 3.25 16.27 0.87
N GLU A 74 3.06 16.79 -0.33
CA GLU A 74 4.01 16.70 -1.45
C GLU A 74 5.33 17.43 -1.19
N THR A 75 5.35 18.34 -0.22
CA THR A 75 6.55 19.11 0.16
C THR A 75 7.32 18.51 1.32
N LEU A 76 6.81 17.42 1.91
CA LEU A 76 7.45 16.80 3.06
C LEU A 76 8.76 16.08 2.67
N PRO A 77 9.82 16.24 3.47
CA PRO A 77 11.03 15.44 3.29
C PRO A 77 10.73 13.96 3.56
N LEU A 78 11.27 13.06 2.73
CA LEU A 78 11.05 11.62 2.84
C LEU A 78 12.17 10.90 3.63
N ASP A 79 13.00 11.64 4.34
CA ASP A 79 14.16 11.16 5.11
C ASP A 79 14.08 11.52 6.61
N ASP A 80 12.89 11.83 7.13
CA ASP A 80 12.71 12.21 8.52
C ASP A 80 13.01 11.04 9.47
N ALA A 81 14.08 11.17 10.25
CA ALA A 81 14.55 10.14 11.17
C ALA A 81 13.53 9.79 12.27
N LYS A 82 12.69 10.76 12.70
CA LYS A 82 11.65 10.51 13.73
C LYS A 82 10.53 9.65 13.16
N VAL A 83 10.18 9.85 11.89
CA VAL A 83 9.17 9.05 11.19
C VAL A 83 9.67 7.61 11.03
N TYR A 84 10.92 7.40 10.58
CA TYR A 84 11.49 6.04 10.49
C TYR A 84 11.67 5.39 11.86
N LYS A 85 11.96 6.17 12.90
CA LYS A 85 12.00 5.65 14.28
C LYS A 85 10.62 5.12 14.70
N LEU A 86 9.52 5.82 14.39
CA LEU A 86 8.16 5.34 14.65
C LEU A 86 7.92 3.96 14.01
N PHE A 87 8.31 3.79 12.73
CA PHE A 87 8.23 2.51 12.05
C PHE A 87 9.11 1.45 12.71
N ALA A 88 10.38 1.77 13.01
CA ALA A 88 11.34 0.85 13.60
C ALA A 88 10.93 0.39 15.02
N ASP A 89 10.25 1.24 15.78
CA ASP A 89 9.70 0.90 17.08
C ASP A 89 8.38 0.10 16.99
N GLY A 90 7.80 0.00 15.79
CA GLY A 90 6.51 -0.67 15.54
C GLY A 90 5.32 0.05 16.18
N LEU A 91 5.41 1.36 16.41
CA LEU A 91 4.36 2.19 17.00
C LEU A 91 3.38 2.71 15.93
N THR A 92 2.96 1.81 15.07
CA THR A 92 2.25 2.11 13.82
C THR A 92 0.75 1.84 13.86
N GLU A 93 0.13 1.93 15.03
CA GLU A 93 -1.34 1.93 15.12
C GLU A 93 -1.91 3.10 14.31
N ALA A 94 -2.92 2.83 13.49
CA ALA A 94 -3.54 3.77 12.54
C ALA A 94 -2.57 4.35 11.48
N VAL A 95 -1.37 3.81 11.34
CA VAL A 95 -0.48 4.12 10.22
C VAL A 95 -0.84 3.22 9.05
N PHE A 96 -1.29 3.83 7.96
CA PHE A 96 -1.80 3.13 6.79
C PHE A 96 -0.92 1.96 6.35
N GLN A 97 -1.52 0.80 6.09
CA GLN A 97 -0.87 -0.47 5.69
C GLN A 97 0.04 -1.14 6.74
N PHE A 98 0.48 -0.45 7.79
CA PHE A 98 1.48 -0.97 8.73
C PHE A 98 0.95 -1.19 10.15
N GLU A 99 -0.36 -1.19 10.34
CA GLU A 99 -1.02 -1.20 11.65
C GLU A 99 -1.23 -2.59 12.28
N SER A 100 -1.21 -3.68 11.49
CA SER A 100 -1.42 -5.02 12.03
C SER A 100 -0.28 -5.46 12.96
N ARG A 101 -0.59 -6.28 13.98
CA ARG A 101 0.42 -6.79 14.93
C ARG A 101 1.59 -7.48 14.25
N GLY A 102 1.32 -8.25 13.18
CA GLY A 102 2.35 -8.91 12.39
C GLY A 102 3.26 -7.92 11.67
N MET A 103 2.68 -6.88 11.06
CA MET A 103 3.44 -5.79 10.46
C MET A 103 4.30 -5.05 11.48
N GLN A 104 3.75 -4.73 12.63
CA GLN A 104 4.49 -4.07 13.73
C GLN A 104 5.68 -4.93 14.21
N GLY A 105 5.50 -6.25 14.30
CA GLY A 105 6.59 -7.18 14.62
C GLY A 105 7.68 -7.16 13.55
N MET A 106 7.32 -7.30 12.29
CA MET A 106 8.24 -7.23 11.16
C MET A 106 9.01 -5.90 11.11
N LEU A 107 8.34 -4.77 11.37
CA LEU A 107 8.98 -3.45 11.39
C LEU A 107 10.06 -3.32 12.47
N ARG A 108 9.83 -3.88 13.65
CA ARG A 108 10.84 -3.92 14.73
C ARG A 108 12.08 -4.72 14.35
N ASP A 109 11.91 -5.78 13.58
CA ASP A 109 13.02 -6.60 13.09
C ASP A 109 13.73 -5.94 11.90
N ALA A 110 12.97 -5.39 10.97
CA ALA A 110 13.50 -4.79 9.74
C ALA A 110 14.11 -3.40 9.95
N ARG A 111 13.61 -2.62 10.91
CA ARG A 111 14.07 -1.25 11.21
C ARG A 111 14.25 -0.41 9.95
N PRO A 112 13.17 -0.10 9.24
CA PRO A 112 13.27 0.68 8.01
C PRO A 112 13.88 2.05 8.30
N GLY A 113 14.74 2.52 7.38
CA GLY A 113 15.42 3.82 7.49
C GLY A 113 15.24 4.69 6.25
N ARG A 114 14.52 4.20 5.25
CA ARG A 114 14.25 4.91 3.99
C ARG A 114 12.94 4.41 3.38
N LEU A 115 12.39 5.20 2.44
CA LEU A 115 11.11 4.88 1.80
C LEU A 115 11.16 3.54 1.05
N GLU A 116 12.27 3.23 0.40
CA GLU A 116 12.47 1.97 -0.33
C GLU A 116 12.33 0.74 0.57
N ASP A 117 12.72 0.84 1.84
CA ASP A 117 12.50 -0.23 2.81
C ASP A 117 11.01 -0.46 3.07
N LEU A 118 10.23 0.62 3.23
CA LEU A 118 8.77 0.53 3.39
C LEU A 118 8.11 -0.06 2.16
N ILE A 119 8.54 0.33 0.96
CA ILE A 119 8.04 -0.19 -0.32
C ILE A 119 8.28 -1.70 -0.41
N ALA A 120 9.50 -2.15 -0.10
CA ALA A 120 9.85 -3.57 -0.13
C ALA A 120 9.07 -4.38 0.91
N LEU A 121 8.97 -3.90 2.15
CA LEU A 121 8.24 -4.59 3.21
C LEU A 121 6.73 -4.65 2.92
N ASN A 122 6.14 -3.59 2.38
CA ASN A 122 4.74 -3.59 1.93
C ASN A 122 4.50 -4.62 0.81
N ALA A 123 5.43 -4.74 -0.12
CA ALA A 123 5.35 -5.72 -1.20
C ALA A 123 5.55 -7.17 -0.72
N LEU A 124 6.39 -7.40 0.29
CA LEU A 124 6.73 -8.72 0.81
C LEU A 124 5.72 -9.26 1.82
N TYR A 125 5.05 -8.39 2.61
CA TYR A 125 4.18 -8.84 3.70
C TYR A 125 2.82 -9.34 3.20
N ARG A 126 2.82 -10.53 2.62
CA ARG A 126 1.62 -11.26 2.14
C ARG A 126 1.95 -12.75 1.99
N PRO A 127 0.95 -13.64 2.01
CA PRO A 127 1.19 -15.08 1.86
C PRO A 127 2.04 -15.41 0.62
N GLY A 128 3.09 -16.20 0.82
CA GLY A 128 4.09 -16.56 -0.19
C GLY A 128 5.36 -15.72 -0.07
N PRO A 129 5.39 -14.45 -0.52
CA PRO A 129 6.60 -13.63 -0.48
C PRO A 129 7.12 -13.33 0.92
N MET A 130 6.28 -13.39 1.96
CA MET A 130 6.69 -13.12 3.34
C MET A 130 7.80 -14.06 3.84
N ASP A 131 7.95 -15.23 3.24
CA ASP A 131 9.04 -16.17 3.55
C ASP A 131 10.44 -15.61 3.19
N LEU A 132 10.50 -14.57 2.35
CA LEU A 132 11.72 -13.87 1.97
C LEU A 132 12.09 -12.73 2.94
N ILE A 133 11.20 -12.33 3.85
CA ILE A 133 11.45 -11.24 4.80
C ILE A 133 12.65 -11.52 5.70
N PRO A 134 12.86 -12.73 6.27
CA PRO A 134 14.04 -13.01 7.10
C PRO A 134 15.34 -12.78 6.35
N THR A 135 15.44 -13.23 5.09
CA THR A 135 16.64 -13.03 4.24
C THR A 135 16.83 -11.55 3.92
N TYR A 136 15.77 -10.85 3.53
CA TYR A 136 15.81 -9.40 3.29
C TYR A 136 16.36 -8.65 4.52
N VAL A 137 15.80 -8.93 5.70
CA VAL A 137 16.19 -8.31 6.97
C VAL A 137 17.64 -8.66 7.35
N ALA A 138 18.03 -9.92 7.23
CA ALA A 138 19.40 -10.36 7.54
C ALA A 138 20.45 -9.67 6.66
N ARG A 139 20.17 -9.54 5.36
CA ARG A 139 21.05 -8.87 4.39
C ARG A 139 21.07 -7.35 4.59
N LYS A 140 19.92 -6.74 4.83
CA LYS A 140 19.82 -5.32 5.17
C LYS A 140 20.71 -4.95 6.37
N HIS A 141 20.77 -5.79 7.38
CA HIS A 141 21.55 -5.56 8.60
C HIS A 141 22.96 -6.13 8.54
N GLY A 142 23.42 -6.64 7.39
CA GLY A 142 24.76 -7.20 7.24
C GLY A 142 25.01 -8.51 8.00
N ARG A 143 23.94 -9.16 8.47
CA ARG A 143 24.02 -10.49 9.13
C ARG A 143 24.17 -11.64 8.14
N GLU A 144 23.76 -11.41 6.90
CA GLU A 144 23.95 -12.29 5.75
C GLU A 144 24.56 -11.48 4.63
N ARG A 145 25.50 -12.08 3.89
CA ARG A 145 26.11 -11.44 2.71
C ARG A 145 25.08 -11.30 1.61
N VAL A 146 25.05 -10.13 0.97
CA VAL A 146 24.24 -9.93 -0.24
C VAL A 146 24.90 -10.68 -1.38
N GLU A 147 24.17 -11.59 -1.99
CA GLU A 147 24.60 -12.37 -3.14
C GLU A 147 23.67 -12.11 -4.33
N TYR A 148 24.28 -12.01 -5.51
CA TYR A 148 23.57 -11.86 -6.76
C TYR A 148 23.83 -13.07 -7.64
N PRO A 149 22.79 -13.70 -8.25
CA PRO A 149 22.97 -14.84 -9.15
C PRO A 149 23.91 -14.55 -10.32
N HIS A 150 23.96 -13.28 -10.75
CA HIS A 150 24.88 -12.78 -11.74
C HIS A 150 25.28 -11.33 -11.40
N PRO A 151 26.54 -10.90 -11.64
CA PRO A 151 27.00 -9.53 -11.30
C PRO A 151 26.14 -8.41 -11.94
N LEU A 152 25.64 -8.61 -13.14
CA LEU A 152 24.75 -7.65 -13.80
C LEU A 152 23.46 -7.37 -13.01
N LEU A 153 23.05 -8.29 -12.13
CA LEU A 153 21.80 -8.15 -11.36
C LEU A 153 21.96 -7.25 -10.14
N GLU A 154 23.17 -6.85 -9.77
CA GLU A 154 23.39 -5.88 -8.71
C GLU A 154 22.63 -4.57 -8.98
N GLN A 155 22.65 -4.07 -10.21
CA GLN A 155 21.94 -2.85 -10.59
C GLN A 155 20.40 -2.97 -10.53
N VAL A 156 19.86 -4.20 -10.56
CA VAL A 156 18.41 -4.48 -10.48
C VAL A 156 18.00 -4.82 -9.04
N LEU A 157 18.79 -5.64 -8.36
CA LEU A 157 18.45 -6.21 -7.05
C LEU A 157 19.16 -5.52 -5.88
N GLY A 158 20.05 -4.57 -6.13
CA GLY A 158 20.82 -3.90 -5.08
C GLY A 158 19.94 -3.13 -4.09
N GLU A 159 18.89 -2.48 -4.58
CA GLU A 159 17.92 -1.76 -3.75
C GLU A 159 17.22 -2.69 -2.74
N THR A 160 17.03 -3.96 -3.09
CA THR A 160 16.35 -4.98 -2.29
C THR A 160 17.28 -6.05 -1.74
N TYR A 161 18.57 -5.71 -1.58
CA TYR A 161 19.60 -6.57 -0.98
C TYR A 161 19.71 -7.97 -1.64
N GLY A 162 19.60 -8.00 -2.97
CA GLY A 162 19.68 -9.25 -3.74
C GLY A 162 18.39 -10.09 -3.73
N VAL A 163 17.34 -9.63 -3.09
CA VAL A 163 16.04 -10.30 -3.07
C VAL A 163 15.17 -9.77 -4.21
N MET A 164 14.60 -10.66 -5.01
CA MET A 164 13.61 -10.28 -6.02
C MET A 164 12.26 -10.02 -5.33
N VAL A 165 11.71 -8.82 -5.50
CA VAL A 165 10.50 -8.34 -4.81
C VAL A 165 9.43 -7.88 -5.81
N TYR A 166 9.86 -7.20 -6.89
CA TYR A 166 8.96 -6.51 -7.79
C TYR A 166 8.84 -7.19 -9.15
N GLN A 167 7.66 -7.08 -9.76
CA GLN A 167 7.44 -7.50 -11.15
C GLN A 167 8.40 -6.80 -12.11
N GLU A 168 8.67 -5.54 -11.86
CA GLU A 168 9.60 -4.71 -12.61
C GLU A 168 11.03 -5.28 -12.56
N GLN A 169 11.45 -5.88 -11.44
CA GLN A 169 12.76 -6.52 -11.34
C GLN A 169 12.85 -7.79 -12.22
N VAL A 170 11.76 -8.55 -12.36
CA VAL A 170 11.69 -9.68 -13.30
C VAL A 170 11.87 -9.18 -14.73
N MET A 171 11.16 -8.12 -15.11
CA MET A 171 11.25 -7.53 -16.43
C MET A 171 12.64 -6.95 -16.74
N GLN A 172 13.21 -6.19 -15.80
CA GLN A 172 14.54 -5.62 -15.92
C GLN A 172 15.62 -6.70 -16.02
N THR A 173 15.47 -7.79 -15.27
CA THR A 173 16.36 -8.97 -15.35
C THR A 173 16.34 -9.56 -16.75
N ALA A 174 15.16 -9.76 -17.35
CA ALA A 174 15.03 -10.28 -18.70
C ALA A 174 15.66 -9.34 -19.74
N GLN A 175 15.45 -8.03 -19.62
CA GLN A 175 16.05 -7.04 -20.50
C GLN A 175 17.57 -7.02 -20.39
N LEU A 176 18.08 -7.05 -19.17
CA LEU A 176 19.50 -6.92 -18.89
C LEU A 176 20.28 -8.18 -19.26
N MET A 177 19.77 -9.35 -18.88
CA MET A 177 20.43 -10.63 -19.08
C MET A 177 20.27 -11.17 -20.49
N ALA A 178 19.09 -11.01 -21.09
CA ALA A 178 18.74 -11.66 -22.35
C ALA A 178 18.25 -10.71 -23.45
N GLY A 179 18.34 -9.39 -23.27
CA GLY A 179 18.07 -8.43 -24.32
C GLY A 179 16.60 -8.30 -24.70
N TYR A 180 15.67 -8.68 -23.82
CA TYR A 180 14.24 -8.51 -24.10
C TYR A 180 13.89 -7.04 -24.31
N SER A 181 12.96 -6.76 -25.22
CA SER A 181 12.26 -5.48 -25.25
C SER A 181 11.36 -5.36 -24.01
N LEU A 182 10.93 -4.14 -23.67
CA LEU A 182 10.00 -3.91 -22.55
C LEU A 182 8.71 -4.73 -22.70
N GLY A 183 8.10 -4.72 -23.90
CA GLY A 183 6.91 -5.53 -24.19
C GLY A 183 7.16 -7.03 -24.12
N GLY A 184 8.31 -7.50 -24.62
CA GLY A 184 8.73 -8.90 -24.52
C GLY A 184 8.94 -9.35 -23.07
N ALA A 185 9.53 -8.50 -22.25
CA ALA A 185 9.73 -8.77 -20.83
C ALA A 185 8.38 -8.84 -20.06
N ASP A 186 7.40 -8.00 -20.40
CA ASP A 186 6.06 -8.07 -19.80
C ASP A 186 5.33 -9.36 -20.24
N MET A 187 5.46 -9.76 -21.49
CA MET A 187 4.91 -11.05 -21.95
C MET A 187 5.55 -12.23 -21.23
N LEU A 188 6.88 -12.22 -21.06
CA LEU A 188 7.59 -13.24 -20.25
C LEU A 188 7.05 -13.29 -18.82
N ARG A 189 6.96 -12.17 -18.14
CA ARG A 189 6.42 -12.07 -16.78
C ARG A 189 5.01 -12.67 -16.67
N ARG A 190 4.12 -12.34 -17.63
CA ARG A 190 2.75 -12.88 -17.68
C ARG A 190 2.74 -14.39 -17.93
N ALA A 191 3.59 -14.88 -18.83
CA ALA A 191 3.72 -16.32 -19.11
C ALA A 191 4.17 -17.08 -17.85
N MET A 192 5.18 -16.57 -17.15
CA MET A 192 5.66 -17.13 -15.87
C MET A 192 4.55 -17.16 -14.80
N GLY A 193 3.74 -16.10 -14.69
CA GLY A 193 2.60 -16.05 -13.77
C GLY A 193 1.52 -17.11 -14.09
N LYS A 194 1.27 -17.39 -15.37
CA LYS A 194 0.28 -18.40 -15.81
C LYS A 194 0.81 -19.85 -15.76
N LYS A 195 2.12 -20.05 -15.64
CA LYS A 195 2.81 -21.35 -15.50
C LYS A 195 2.40 -22.40 -16.55
N LYS A 196 2.18 -22.00 -17.81
CA LYS A 196 1.90 -22.93 -18.90
C LYS A 196 3.21 -23.57 -19.39
N PRO A 197 3.39 -24.91 -19.31
CA PRO A 197 4.69 -25.56 -19.56
C PRO A 197 5.26 -25.30 -20.96
N GLU A 198 4.42 -25.31 -21.99
CA GLU A 198 4.85 -25.09 -23.38
C GLU A 198 5.37 -23.65 -23.59
N GLU A 199 4.66 -22.66 -23.03
CA GLU A 199 5.08 -21.27 -23.12
C GLU A 199 6.36 -21.03 -22.31
N MET A 200 6.49 -21.66 -21.16
CA MET A 200 7.69 -21.57 -20.33
C MET A 200 8.91 -22.17 -21.03
N ALA A 201 8.77 -23.32 -21.69
CA ALA A 201 9.86 -23.93 -22.45
C ALA A 201 10.32 -23.01 -23.60
N LYS A 202 9.38 -22.39 -24.30
CA LYS A 202 9.66 -21.44 -25.37
C LYS A 202 10.38 -20.20 -24.84
N GLN A 203 9.89 -19.61 -23.75
CA GLN A 203 10.51 -18.43 -23.14
C GLN A 203 11.92 -18.74 -22.60
N ARG A 204 12.14 -19.92 -22.06
CA ARG A 204 13.48 -20.37 -21.61
C ARG A 204 14.46 -20.43 -22.77
N ALA A 205 14.04 -20.95 -23.93
CA ALA A 205 14.87 -21.00 -25.12
C ALA A 205 15.26 -19.59 -25.60
N ILE A 206 14.31 -18.67 -25.68
CA ILE A 206 14.55 -17.26 -26.04
C ILE A 206 15.52 -16.61 -25.03
N PHE A 207 15.31 -16.84 -23.76
CA PHE A 207 16.18 -16.28 -22.70
C PHE A 207 17.62 -16.79 -22.83
N ARG A 208 17.82 -18.10 -23.04
CA ARG A 208 19.15 -18.72 -23.27
C ARG A 208 19.86 -18.12 -24.48
N GLU A 209 19.15 -17.97 -25.60
CA GLU A 209 19.70 -17.40 -26.83
C GLU A 209 20.13 -15.93 -26.60
N GLY A 210 19.27 -15.13 -25.98
CA GLY A 210 19.57 -13.73 -25.67
C GLY A 210 20.74 -13.59 -24.68
N ALA A 211 20.82 -14.46 -23.67
CA ALA A 211 21.91 -14.48 -22.70
C ALA A 211 23.24 -14.90 -23.35
N ALA A 212 23.22 -15.92 -24.20
CA ALA A 212 24.40 -16.35 -24.97
C ALA A 212 24.95 -15.24 -25.87
N ALA A 213 24.08 -14.46 -26.52
CA ALA A 213 24.48 -13.31 -27.31
C ALA A 213 25.18 -12.20 -26.48
N LYS A 214 25.00 -12.20 -25.17
CA LYS A 214 25.69 -11.32 -24.21
C LYS A 214 26.87 -11.98 -23.49
N GLY A 215 27.29 -13.16 -23.92
CA GLY A 215 28.41 -13.90 -23.36
C GLY A 215 28.13 -14.53 -21.98
N ILE A 216 26.87 -14.71 -21.62
CA ILE A 216 26.47 -15.33 -20.36
C ILE A 216 26.36 -16.85 -20.58
N ALA A 217 27.02 -17.62 -19.70
CA ALA A 217 27.00 -19.07 -19.74
C ALA A 217 25.59 -19.63 -19.50
N GLN A 218 25.27 -20.75 -20.18
CA GLN A 218 23.92 -21.32 -20.18
C GLN A 218 23.46 -21.72 -18.76
N ASP A 219 24.36 -22.28 -17.95
CA ASP A 219 24.07 -22.68 -16.56
C ASP A 219 23.64 -21.46 -15.73
N LYS A 220 24.30 -20.33 -15.90
CA LYS A 220 23.94 -19.06 -15.24
C LYS A 220 22.64 -18.47 -15.77
N ALA A 221 22.41 -18.57 -17.07
CA ALA A 221 21.12 -18.14 -17.66
C ALA A 221 19.96 -18.98 -17.10
N ASP A 222 20.15 -20.29 -16.97
CA ASP A 222 19.13 -21.19 -16.41
C ASP A 222 18.88 -20.92 -14.93
N GLU A 223 19.94 -20.73 -14.12
CA GLU A 223 19.80 -20.36 -12.71
C GLU A 223 18.96 -19.09 -12.53
N VAL A 224 19.23 -18.05 -13.32
CA VAL A 224 18.48 -16.80 -13.26
C VAL A 224 17.04 -16.97 -13.77
N PHE A 225 16.83 -17.75 -14.83
CA PHE A 225 15.50 -18.03 -15.34
C PHE A 225 14.64 -18.78 -14.31
N ASP A 226 15.20 -19.78 -13.63
CA ASP A 226 14.54 -20.53 -12.55
C ASP A 226 14.16 -19.62 -11.37
N LEU A 227 15.05 -18.70 -11.01
CA LEU A 227 14.76 -17.69 -9.98
C LEU A 227 13.58 -16.79 -10.39
N MET A 228 13.59 -16.29 -11.64
CA MET A 228 12.49 -15.47 -12.15
C MET A 228 11.17 -16.25 -12.20
N GLU A 229 11.20 -17.51 -12.65
CA GLU A 229 10.01 -18.37 -12.74
C GLU A 229 9.41 -18.65 -11.36
N LYS A 230 10.28 -18.96 -10.38
CA LYS A 230 9.86 -19.17 -8.99
C LYS A 230 9.19 -17.93 -8.42
N PHE A 231 9.72 -16.77 -8.74
CA PHE A 231 9.26 -15.49 -8.17
C PHE A 231 8.10 -14.84 -8.94
N ALA A 232 7.98 -15.06 -10.24
CA ALA A 232 7.02 -14.32 -11.09
C ALA A 232 5.55 -14.45 -10.66
N GLY A 233 5.18 -15.55 -9.99
CA GLY A 233 3.85 -15.73 -9.38
C GLY A 233 3.64 -14.88 -8.12
N TYR A 234 4.70 -14.33 -7.54
CA TYR A 234 4.69 -13.58 -6.27
C TYR A 234 5.11 -12.11 -6.44
N GLY A 235 5.61 -11.72 -7.61
CA GLY A 235 6.06 -10.36 -7.88
C GLY A 235 4.96 -9.32 -7.63
N PHE A 236 5.30 -8.23 -6.93
CA PHE A 236 4.40 -7.13 -6.67
C PHE A 236 4.67 -5.96 -7.61
N ASN A 237 3.63 -5.22 -7.96
CA ASN A 237 3.82 -3.99 -8.74
C ASN A 237 4.49 -2.93 -7.86
N LYS A 238 5.70 -2.49 -8.26
CA LYS A 238 6.48 -1.51 -7.49
C LYS A 238 5.77 -0.17 -7.39
N SER A 239 5.12 0.29 -8.47
CA SER A 239 4.42 1.57 -8.48
C SER A 239 3.27 1.60 -7.48
N HIS A 240 2.51 0.49 -7.38
CA HIS A 240 1.46 0.36 -6.38
C HIS A 240 2.05 0.37 -4.96
N ALA A 241 3.08 -0.44 -4.70
CA ALA A 241 3.75 -0.47 -3.40
C ALA A 241 4.31 0.89 -2.99
N ALA A 242 4.90 1.64 -3.95
CA ALA A 242 5.43 2.97 -3.73
C ALA A 242 4.35 3.98 -3.35
N ALA A 243 3.24 4.02 -4.09
CA ALA A 243 2.12 4.92 -3.79
C ALA A 243 1.54 4.68 -2.40
N TYR A 244 1.32 3.42 -2.03
CA TYR A 244 0.78 3.05 -0.71
C TYR A 244 1.79 3.29 0.42
N SER A 245 3.07 3.06 0.19
CA SER A 245 4.12 3.35 1.18
C SER A 245 4.32 4.86 1.38
N LEU A 246 4.11 5.67 0.36
CA LEU A 246 4.12 7.12 0.49
C LEU A 246 2.94 7.60 1.37
N LEU A 247 1.74 7.06 1.17
CA LEU A 247 0.59 7.34 2.05
C LEU A 247 0.86 6.89 3.48
N ALA A 248 1.47 5.72 3.67
CA ALA A 248 1.89 5.24 4.98
C ALA A 248 2.88 6.21 5.65
N TYR A 249 3.87 6.70 4.89
CA TYR A 249 4.81 7.69 5.37
C TYR A 249 4.12 8.99 5.80
N HIS A 250 3.17 9.49 5.01
CA HIS A 250 2.40 10.70 5.34
C HIS A 250 1.58 10.52 6.63
N THR A 251 0.93 9.37 6.81
CA THR A 251 0.18 9.09 8.04
C THR A 251 1.10 8.97 9.25
N ALA A 252 2.28 8.34 9.09
CA ALA A 252 3.29 8.27 10.14
C ALA A 252 3.88 9.66 10.49
N TRP A 253 4.12 10.49 9.47
CA TRP A 253 4.59 11.86 9.67
C TRP A 253 3.59 12.68 10.48
N LEU A 254 2.30 12.59 10.16
CA LEU A 254 1.24 13.22 10.94
C LEU A 254 1.26 12.74 12.40
N LYS A 255 1.36 11.45 12.62
CA LYS A 255 1.39 10.87 13.97
C LYS A 255 2.54 11.40 14.81
N VAL A 256 3.70 11.66 14.19
CA VAL A 256 4.92 12.18 14.84
C VAL A 256 4.85 13.69 15.07
N HIS A 257 4.46 14.46 14.05
CA HIS A 257 4.61 15.92 14.02
C HIS A 257 3.31 16.69 14.26
N CYS A 258 2.18 16.09 13.97
CA CYS A 258 0.85 16.69 14.09
C CYS A 258 -0.09 15.72 14.81
N THR A 259 0.33 15.24 15.97
CA THR A 259 -0.29 14.16 16.74
C THR A 259 -1.76 14.40 17.03
N ALA A 260 -2.12 15.61 17.46
CA ALA A 260 -3.50 15.97 17.77
C ALA A 260 -4.39 15.93 16.53
N GLU A 261 -3.92 16.48 15.42
CA GLU A 261 -4.62 16.49 14.14
C GLU A 261 -4.77 15.08 13.56
N PHE A 262 -3.72 14.24 13.72
CA PHE A 262 -3.74 12.84 13.33
C PHE A 262 -4.85 12.06 14.05
N TYR A 263 -4.91 12.14 15.38
CA TYR A 263 -5.93 11.41 16.13
C TYR A 263 -7.32 11.99 15.94
N ALA A 264 -7.47 13.32 15.87
CA ALA A 264 -8.76 13.93 15.61
C ALA A 264 -9.33 13.51 14.26
N ALA A 265 -8.51 13.46 13.22
CA ALA A 265 -8.93 13.01 11.88
C ALA A 265 -9.30 11.53 11.86
N ASN A 266 -8.45 10.65 12.41
CA ASN A 266 -8.74 9.20 12.47
C ASN A 266 -10.01 8.91 13.27
N MET A 267 -10.16 9.49 14.47
CA MET A 267 -11.33 9.29 15.31
C MET A 267 -12.62 9.83 14.69
N THR A 268 -12.55 10.89 13.89
CA THR A 268 -13.69 11.41 13.16
C THR A 268 -14.19 10.41 12.12
N ILE A 269 -13.30 9.80 11.37
CA ILE A 269 -13.66 8.82 10.34
C ILE A 269 -14.15 7.51 10.95
N GLU A 270 -13.62 7.13 12.12
CA GLU A 270 -13.99 5.91 12.83
C GLU A 270 -15.04 6.17 13.95
N ALA A 271 -15.74 7.30 13.92
CA ALA A 271 -16.66 7.73 14.98
C ALA A 271 -17.76 6.71 15.31
N ASP A 272 -18.21 5.95 14.32
CA ASP A 272 -19.24 4.94 14.48
C ASP A 272 -18.71 3.58 14.98
N ASP A 273 -17.39 3.36 14.97
CA ASP A 273 -16.74 2.13 15.43
C ASP A 273 -16.15 2.29 16.83
N THR A 274 -16.94 1.91 17.83
CA THR A 274 -16.53 2.03 19.24
C THR A 274 -15.26 1.25 19.58
N ASP A 275 -15.01 0.12 18.93
CA ASP A 275 -13.84 -0.72 19.24
C ASP A 275 -12.57 -0.11 18.63
N LYS A 276 -12.65 0.43 17.43
CA LYS A 276 -11.56 1.23 16.85
C LYS A 276 -11.29 2.49 17.67
N LEU A 277 -12.32 3.20 18.11
CA LEU A 277 -12.15 4.37 18.99
C LEU A 277 -11.41 4.02 20.28
N LYS A 278 -11.70 2.87 20.91
CA LYS A 278 -10.97 2.43 22.12
C LYS A 278 -9.49 2.20 21.81
N VAL A 279 -9.16 1.56 20.69
CA VAL A 279 -7.78 1.34 20.27
C VAL A 279 -7.06 2.66 20.02
N LEU A 280 -7.67 3.57 19.27
CA LEU A 280 -7.12 4.90 19.02
C LEU A 280 -6.90 5.73 20.29
N LEU A 281 -7.86 5.68 21.23
CA LEU A 281 -7.74 6.34 22.54
C LEU A 281 -6.58 5.79 23.36
N ALA A 282 -6.42 4.47 23.38
CA ALA A 282 -5.32 3.82 24.11
C ALA A 282 -3.96 4.19 23.48
N ASP A 283 -3.85 4.12 22.16
CA ASP A 283 -2.64 4.49 21.45
C ASP A 283 -2.31 5.99 21.62
N ALA A 284 -3.29 6.88 21.49
CA ALA A 284 -3.11 8.32 21.68
C ALA A 284 -2.55 8.68 23.07
N ARG A 285 -2.99 7.98 24.11
CA ARG A 285 -2.46 8.16 25.47
C ARG A 285 -0.98 7.80 25.57
N LEU A 286 -0.51 6.79 24.85
CA LEU A 286 0.92 6.45 24.77
C LEU A 286 1.73 7.60 24.15
N PHE A 287 1.12 8.37 23.25
CA PHE A 287 1.71 9.56 22.65
C PHE A 287 1.48 10.85 23.48
N GLY A 288 0.99 10.72 24.73
CA GLY A 288 0.79 11.84 25.64
C GLY A 288 -0.39 12.74 25.32
N MET A 289 -1.39 12.22 24.60
CA MET A 289 -2.61 12.94 24.27
C MET A 289 -3.62 12.91 25.41
N ALA A 290 -4.24 14.06 25.67
CA ALA A 290 -5.40 14.22 26.53
C ALA A 290 -6.68 14.36 25.70
N PHE A 291 -7.81 14.03 26.32
CA PHE A 291 -9.12 14.15 25.68
C PHE A 291 -10.05 15.01 26.51
N GLU A 292 -10.63 16.02 25.87
CA GLU A 292 -11.75 16.79 26.45
C GLU A 292 -13.05 16.03 26.22
N PRO A 293 -13.97 16.00 27.19
CA PRO A 293 -15.29 15.37 27.01
C PRO A 293 -16.10 16.08 25.92
N PRO A 294 -17.16 15.42 25.40
CA PRO A 294 -18.13 16.09 24.54
C PRO A 294 -18.71 17.33 25.24
N ASP A 295 -18.82 18.43 24.54
CA ASP A 295 -19.33 19.68 25.05
C ASP A 295 -20.24 20.33 24.04
N VAL A 296 -21.54 20.43 24.35
CA VAL A 296 -22.58 20.96 23.45
C VAL A 296 -22.39 22.45 23.13
N ASN A 297 -21.67 23.21 23.97
CA ASN A 297 -21.43 24.64 23.74
C ASN A 297 -20.16 24.95 22.93
N ARG A 298 -19.21 24.00 22.86
CA ARG A 298 -17.90 24.20 22.23
C ARG A 298 -17.54 23.11 21.21
N GLY A 299 -18.24 22.01 21.24
CA GLY A 299 -17.98 20.86 20.36
C GLY A 299 -18.79 20.94 19.08
N VAL A 300 -18.34 20.22 18.08
CA VAL A 300 -19.01 19.99 16.82
C VAL A 300 -19.18 18.50 16.57
N ALA A 301 -19.77 18.10 15.45
CA ALA A 301 -19.98 16.68 15.14
C ALA A 301 -18.68 15.88 15.15
N ARG A 302 -17.60 16.41 14.58
CA ARG A 302 -16.29 15.76 14.45
C ARG A 302 -15.41 15.94 15.69
N PHE A 303 -14.40 15.08 15.86
CA PHE A 303 -13.31 15.33 16.81
C PHE A 303 -12.50 16.53 16.36
N GLU A 304 -12.04 17.34 17.32
CA GLU A 304 -11.26 18.54 17.02
C GLU A 304 -9.97 18.58 17.84
N PRO A 305 -8.81 18.89 17.19
CA PRO A 305 -7.59 19.17 17.93
C PRO A 305 -7.72 20.53 18.64
N VAL A 306 -7.70 20.52 19.99
CA VAL A 306 -7.84 21.73 20.82
C VAL A 306 -6.48 22.36 21.08
N SER A 307 -5.46 21.52 21.28
CA SER A 307 -4.07 21.91 21.44
C SER A 307 -3.17 20.88 20.79
N ASP A 308 -1.84 21.04 20.86
CA ASP A 308 -0.90 20.05 20.34
C ASP A 308 -0.93 18.73 21.14
N ARG A 309 -1.57 18.73 22.32
CA ARG A 309 -1.64 17.59 23.24
C ARG A 309 -3.07 17.23 23.65
N SER A 310 -4.10 17.85 23.08
CA SER A 310 -5.48 17.53 23.43
C SER A 310 -6.41 17.54 22.22
N VAL A 311 -7.37 16.62 22.25
CA VAL A 311 -8.45 16.46 21.28
C VAL A 311 -9.79 16.53 22.02
N ARG A 312 -10.74 17.29 21.53
CA ARG A 312 -12.12 17.30 22.00
C ARG A 312 -12.91 16.19 21.34
N TYR A 313 -13.68 15.48 22.14
CA TYR A 313 -14.53 14.41 21.66
C TYR A 313 -15.66 14.94 20.78
N GLY A 314 -15.83 14.37 19.58
CA GLY A 314 -16.86 14.74 18.63
C GLY A 314 -18.27 14.36 19.11
N LEU A 315 -19.25 15.24 18.92
CA LEU A 315 -20.63 14.98 19.35
C LEU A 315 -21.25 13.80 18.60
N ALA A 316 -20.87 13.57 17.34
CA ALA A 316 -21.36 12.45 16.53
C ALA A 316 -20.93 11.08 17.04
N ALA A 317 -19.82 11.00 17.77
CA ALA A 317 -19.33 9.74 18.34
C ALA A 317 -20.00 9.38 19.69
N VAL A 318 -20.87 10.26 20.22
CA VAL A 318 -21.65 9.96 21.42
C VAL A 318 -22.79 9.02 21.05
N LYS A 319 -22.77 7.81 21.61
CA LYS A 319 -23.76 6.78 21.30
C LYS A 319 -25.18 7.24 21.58
N GLY A 320 -26.06 7.11 20.62
CA GLY A 320 -27.47 7.49 20.71
C GLY A 320 -27.79 8.93 20.26
N THR A 321 -26.80 9.71 19.83
CA THR A 321 -27.03 11.00 19.17
C THR A 321 -27.12 10.78 17.66
N GLY A 322 -28.24 11.17 17.07
CA GLY A 322 -28.42 11.14 15.59
C GLY A 322 -27.78 12.36 14.94
N ALA A 323 -27.31 12.22 13.69
CA ALA A 323 -26.68 13.31 12.93
C ALA A 323 -27.56 14.57 12.87
N GLY A 324 -28.88 14.42 12.63
CA GLY A 324 -29.81 15.54 12.58
C GLY A 324 -29.99 16.29 13.92
N ALA A 325 -29.79 15.60 15.07
CA ALA A 325 -29.82 16.26 16.36
C ALA A 325 -28.57 17.11 16.58
N ILE A 326 -27.43 16.69 16.07
CA ILE A 326 -26.16 17.39 16.18
C ILE A 326 -26.12 18.61 15.27
N GLU A 327 -26.72 18.51 14.08
CA GLU A 327 -26.85 19.64 13.14
C GLU A 327 -27.78 20.73 13.66
N ALA A 328 -28.70 20.37 14.57
CA ALA A 328 -29.66 21.29 15.19
C ALA A 328 -29.12 22.02 16.43
N ILE A 329 -28.01 21.57 16.98
CA ILE A 329 -27.30 22.18 18.12
C ILE A 329 -26.27 23.19 17.65
#